data_fcf9faf1fc3cd7c9431f95face1cc204
#
_entry.id   fcf9faf1fc3cd7c9431f95face1cc204
#
_cell.length_a   1.000
_cell.length_b   1.000
_cell.length_c   1.000
_cell.angle_alpha   90.00
_cell.angle_beta   90.00
_cell.angle_gamma   90.00
#
_symmetry.space_group_name_H-M   'P 1'
#
loop_
_entity.id
_entity.type
_entity.pdbx_description
1 polymer ?
#
loop_
_entity_poly.entity_id
_entity_poly.type
_entity_poly.pdbx_seq_one_letter_code
_entity_poly.pdbx_strand_id
1 'polypeptide(L)'
;EDGAQTAAQALLGAKTAPAGASGFESTYESDLGTLHITRTGGFSASLTGGSRVRNPEKAAEKLLHAMDFQYQSLTREQAESGAVRICASQTLLGVPVLGSLLELTYMDEHLTAVEGTFYTGGSSITRVSEQEAISAADALAQLLARRDALGWVGSTVTSLTQGYLPSDQAGTGIRFVPVWLVETDAGSFFINGITREITAETDRARRRCGRGR
;
A
#
# COMPACT_ATOMS: atom_id res chain seq x y z
N GLU A 1 5.34 16.96 -1.95
CA GLU A 1 6.83 16.98 -2.09
C GLU A 1 7.52 16.54 -0.80
N ASP A 2 7.04 16.93 0.37
CA ASP A 2 7.70 16.61 1.65
C ASP A 2 7.77 15.10 1.95
N GLY A 3 6.72 14.34 1.68
CA GLY A 3 6.69 12.91 2.02
C GLY A 3 7.66 12.05 1.19
N ALA A 4 7.82 12.35 -0.11
CA ALA A 4 8.78 11.66 -0.98
C ALA A 4 10.23 11.96 -0.55
N GLN A 5 10.49 13.21 -0.18
CA GLN A 5 11.81 13.63 0.34
C GLN A 5 12.11 12.95 1.69
N THR A 6 11.12 12.84 2.57
CA THR A 6 11.26 12.14 3.86
C THR A 6 11.63 10.67 3.65
N ALA A 7 10.94 9.97 2.74
CA ALA A 7 11.23 8.58 2.40
C ALA A 7 12.64 8.43 1.78
N ALA A 8 13.02 9.34 0.88
CA ALA A 8 14.35 9.35 0.27
C ALA A 8 15.46 9.56 1.33
N GLN A 9 15.28 10.51 2.25
CA GLN A 9 16.24 10.75 3.32
C GLN A 9 16.36 9.56 4.30
N ALA A 10 15.26 8.89 4.58
CA ALA A 10 15.25 7.71 5.44
C ALA A 10 16.03 6.51 4.82
N LEU A 11 15.91 6.32 3.50
CA LEU A 11 16.55 5.22 2.77
C LEU A 11 17.97 5.53 2.32
N LEU A 12 18.19 6.72 1.77
CA LEU A 12 19.40 7.10 1.05
C LEU A 12 20.28 8.09 1.82
N GLY A 13 19.83 8.51 3.02
CA GLY A 13 20.58 9.42 3.89
C GLY A 13 20.15 10.88 3.77
N ALA A 14 20.45 11.67 4.81
CA ALA A 14 19.94 13.03 5.01
C ALA A 14 20.36 14.07 3.94
N LYS A 15 21.38 13.77 3.13
CA LYS A 15 21.85 14.68 2.07
C LYS A 15 21.27 14.40 0.69
N THR A 16 20.34 13.44 0.60
CA THR A 16 19.76 13.04 -0.68
C THR A 16 18.88 14.16 -1.24
N ALA A 17 19.15 14.53 -2.48
CA ALA A 17 18.36 15.48 -3.26
C ALA A 17 17.77 14.78 -4.49
N PRO A 18 16.67 15.30 -5.08
CA PRO A 18 16.16 14.76 -6.30
C PRO A 18 17.21 14.83 -7.41
N ALA A 19 17.55 13.67 -8.00
CA ALA A 19 18.43 13.58 -9.18
C ALA A 19 17.67 13.91 -10.46
N GLY A 20 16.36 13.71 -10.48
CA GLY A 20 15.45 14.04 -11.56
C GLY A 20 14.01 14.05 -11.08
N ALA A 21 13.21 14.92 -11.64
CA ALA A 21 11.77 14.95 -11.44
C ALA A 21 11.07 15.18 -12.78
N SER A 22 10.13 14.30 -13.10
CA SER A 22 9.12 14.53 -14.13
C SER A 22 7.78 14.78 -13.44
N GLY A 23 6.76 15.26 -14.17
CA GLY A 23 5.43 15.45 -13.57
C GLY A 23 4.79 14.19 -12.99
N PHE A 24 5.40 13.01 -13.22
CA PHE A 24 4.85 11.70 -12.83
C PHE A 24 5.79 10.88 -11.95
N GLU A 25 7.07 11.17 -11.91
CA GLU A 25 8.10 10.39 -11.23
C GLU A 25 9.17 11.28 -10.63
N SER A 26 9.65 10.92 -9.46
CA SER A 26 10.82 11.49 -8.80
C SER A 26 11.87 10.41 -8.58
N THR A 27 13.10 10.70 -8.97
CA THR A 27 14.26 9.83 -8.78
C THR A 27 15.23 10.47 -7.81
N TYR A 28 15.71 9.68 -6.86
CA TYR A 28 16.70 10.07 -5.85
C TYR A 28 17.88 9.12 -5.94
N GLU A 29 19.09 9.67 -5.83
CA GLU A 29 20.34 8.89 -5.91
C GLU A 29 21.29 9.28 -4.78
N SER A 30 22.04 8.31 -4.28
CA SER A 30 23.15 8.49 -3.34
C SER A 30 24.14 7.33 -3.45
N ASP A 31 25.21 7.38 -2.67
CA ASP A 31 26.18 6.27 -2.56
C ASP A 31 25.55 4.99 -1.97
N LEU A 32 24.38 5.10 -1.33
CA LEU A 32 23.64 3.97 -0.75
C LEU A 32 22.71 3.29 -1.76
N GLY A 33 22.41 3.92 -2.90
CA GLY A 33 21.53 3.36 -3.91
C GLY A 33 20.66 4.38 -4.62
N THR A 34 19.58 3.88 -5.21
CA THR A 34 18.60 4.66 -5.98
C THR A 34 17.19 4.43 -5.47
N LEU A 35 16.34 5.44 -5.57
CA LEU A 35 14.92 5.38 -5.22
C LEU A 35 14.09 6.04 -6.32
N HIS A 36 13.07 5.35 -6.80
CA HIS A 36 12.06 5.84 -7.73
C HIS A 36 10.70 5.90 -7.05
N ILE A 37 10.04 7.04 -7.12
CA ILE A 37 8.69 7.23 -6.58
C ILE A 37 7.81 7.79 -7.69
N THR A 38 6.70 7.12 -7.99
CA THR A 38 5.72 7.63 -8.93
C THR A 38 4.59 8.37 -8.23
N ARG A 39 3.93 9.28 -8.92
CA ARG A 39 2.77 9.99 -8.41
C ARG A 39 1.60 9.07 -8.05
N THR A 40 1.51 7.91 -8.67
CA THR A 40 0.48 6.89 -8.41
C THR A 40 0.83 5.98 -7.24
N GLY A 41 1.87 6.28 -6.48
CA GLY A 41 2.31 5.55 -5.31
C GLY A 41 3.30 4.41 -5.59
N GLY A 42 3.71 4.20 -6.85
CA GLY A 42 4.76 3.22 -7.15
C GLY A 42 6.04 3.61 -6.43
N PHE A 43 6.66 2.65 -5.75
CA PHE A 43 7.84 2.83 -4.92
C PHE A 43 8.84 1.71 -5.20
N SER A 44 10.05 2.06 -5.61
CA SER A 44 11.12 1.10 -5.89
C SER A 44 12.47 1.66 -5.50
N ALA A 45 13.12 1.04 -4.52
CA ALA A 45 14.46 1.37 -4.09
C ALA A 45 15.39 0.17 -4.26
N SER A 46 16.57 0.42 -4.82
CA SER A 46 17.67 -0.54 -4.90
C SER A 46 18.84 -0.02 -4.07
N LEU A 47 19.31 -0.81 -3.12
CA LEU A 47 20.32 -0.40 -2.15
C LEU A 47 21.59 -1.27 -2.26
N THR A 48 22.74 -0.62 -2.29
CA THR A 48 24.04 -1.28 -2.46
C THR A 48 24.96 -1.17 -1.25
N GLY A 49 24.64 -0.33 -0.27
CA GLY A 49 25.50 -0.05 0.86
C GLY A 49 24.70 0.29 2.12
N GLY A 50 24.20 -0.70 2.83
CA GLY A 50 23.52 -0.48 4.11
C GLY A 50 24.29 -1.03 5.28
N SER A 51 23.99 -0.54 6.49
CA SER A 51 24.51 -1.14 7.73
C SER A 51 23.98 -2.55 7.92
N ARG A 52 24.81 -3.41 8.49
CA ARG A 52 24.41 -4.78 8.83
C ARG A 52 23.29 -4.80 9.86
N VAL A 53 22.26 -5.56 9.60
CA VAL A 53 21.01 -5.62 10.37
C VAL A 53 20.85 -7.00 10.99
N ARG A 54 21.03 -7.12 12.30
CA ARG A 54 20.84 -8.39 13.03
C ARG A 54 19.38 -8.79 13.18
N ASN A 55 18.48 -7.84 13.21
CA ASN A 55 17.04 -8.06 13.35
C ASN A 55 16.28 -7.28 12.25
N PRO A 56 15.95 -7.94 11.12
CA PRO A 56 15.26 -7.30 10.00
C PRO A 56 13.92 -6.67 10.38
N GLU A 57 13.14 -7.29 11.28
CA GLU A 57 11.83 -6.76 11.70
C GLU A 57 11.97 -5.41 12.40
N LYS A 58 12.84 -5.33 13.42
CA LYS A 58 13.08 -4.07 14.14
C LYS A 58 13.71 -2.99 13.26
N ALA A 59 14.50 -3.39 12.27
CA ALA A 59 15.06 -2.43 11.32
C ALA A 59 13.98 -1.93 10.35
N ALA A 60 13.10 -2.81 9.88
CA ALA A 60 11.95 -2.43 9.07
C ALA A 60 11.02 -1.47 9.82
N GLU A 61 10.66 -1.75 11.08
CA GLU A 61 9.87 -0.86 11.92
C GLU A 61 10.46 0.55 12.00
N LYS A 62 11.77 0.64 12.31
CA LYS A 62 12.45 1.93 12.39
C LYS A 62 12.46 2.67 11.07
N LEU A 63 12.71 1.96 9.97
CA LEU A 63 12.74 2.54 8.63
C LEU A 63 11.37 3.04 8.22
N LEU A 64 10.32 2.22 8.37
CA LEU A 64 8.95 2.60 8.04
C LEU A 64 8.48 3.81 8.85
N HIS A 65 8.84 3.87 10.14
CA HIS A 65 8.59 5.04 10.97
C HIS A 65 9.34 6.29 10.47
N ALA A 66 10.62 6.15 10.08
CA ALA A 66 11.41 7.25 9.54
C ALA A 66 10.89 7.73 8.17
N MET A 67 10.23 6.87 7.40
CA MET A 67 9.58 7.19 6.13
C MET A 67 8.18 7.79 6.31
N ASP A 68 7.68 7.94 7.54
CA ASP A 68 6.28 8.29 7.85
C ASP A 68 5.26 7.31 7.22
N PHE A 69 5.64 6.02 7.13
CA PHE A 69 4.77 4.96 6.65
C PHE A 69 3.96 4.38 7.81
N GLN A 70 2.68 4.72 7.86
CA GLN A 70 1.76 4.16 8.85
C GLN A 70 1.30 2.77 8.40
N TYR A 71 1.36 1.78 9.27
CA TYR A 71 0.97 0.40 8.95
C TYR A 71 0.22 -0.28 10.10
N GLN A 72 -0.51 -1.35 9.80
CA GLN A 72 -1.27 -2.10 10.80
C GLN A 72 -0.44 -3.24 11.40
N SER A 73 0.30 -3.96 10.56
CA SER A 73 1.08 -5.12 10.96
C SER A 73 2.24 -5.36 9.99
N LEU A 74 3.28 -6.03 10.49
CA LEU A 74 4.35 -6.56 9.66
C LEU A 74 4.17 -8.07 9.48
N THR A 75 4.46 -8.54 8.27
CA THR A 75 4.54 -9.98 7.97
C THR A 75 5.95 -10.30 7.54
N ARG A 76 6.54 -11.34 8.14
CA ARG A 76 7.87 -11.82 7.78
C ARG A 76 7.76 -13.10 6.99
N GLU A 77 8.51 -13.18 5.92
CA GLU A 77 8.71 -14.38 5.13
C GLU A 77 10.19 -14.63 4.90
N GLN A 78 10.56 -15.89 4.80
CA GLN A 78 11.92 -16.29 4.43
C GLN A 78 11.85 -17.06 3.11
N ALA A 79 12.56 -16.53 2.11
CA ALA A 79 12.67 -17.18 0.82
C ALA A 79 13.67 -18.34 0.86
N GLU A 80 13.55 -19.28 -0.05
CA GLU A 80 14.50 -20.40 -0.22
C GLU A 80 15.94 -19.93 -0.50
N SER A 81 16.07 -18.76 -1.12
CA SER A 81 17.38 -18.09 -1.35
C SER A 81 18.07 -17.59 -0.08
N GLY A 82 17.44 -17.70 1.09
CA GLY A 82 17.92 -17.14 2.34
C GLY A 82 17.54 -15.66 2.56
N ALA A 83 16.92 -15.01 1.58
CA ALA A 83 16.44 -13.65 1.74
C ALA A 83 15.29 -13.60 2.76
N VAL A 84 15.29 -12.57 3.58
CA VAL A 84 14.17 -12.25 4.49
C VAL A 84 13.38 -11.10 3.89
N ARG A 85 12.07 -11.31 3.71
CA ARG A 85 11.13 -10.30 3.24
C ARG A 85 10.27 -9.84 4.40
N ILE A 86 10.15 -8.54 4.56
CA ILE A 86 9.24 -7.91 5.53
C ILE A 86 8.23 -7.12 4.73
N CYS A 87 6.96 -7.45 4.90
CA CYS A 87 5.87 -6.77 4.21
C CYS A 87 5.04 -5.95 5.18
N ALA A 88 4.68 -4.75 4.75
CA ALA A 88 3.84 -3.81 5.51
C ALA A 88 2.72 -3.27 4.63
N SER A 89 1.47 -3.37 5.11
CA SER A 89 0.31 -2.76 4.44
C SER A 89 0.05 -1.38 5.03
N GLN A 90 -0.05 -0.38 4.16
CA GLN A 90 -0.26 1.01 4.58
C GLN A 90 -1.63 1.22 5.22
N THR A 91 -1.65 2.07 6.24
CA THR A 91 -2.89 2.62 6.80
C THR A 91 -2.90 4.14 6.68
N LEU A 92 -4.09 4.71 6.56
CA LEU A 92 -4.35 6.13 6.67
C LEU A 92 -5.41 6.36 7.73
N LEU A 93 -5.10 7.18 8.74
CA LEU A 93 -5.99 7.42 9.88
C LEU A 93 -6.43 6.12 10.58
N GLY A 94 -5.56 5.10 10.61
CA GLY A 94 -5.85 3.79 11.19
C GLY A 94 -6.68 2.85 10.31
N VAL A 95 -7.07 3.26 9.09
CA VAL A 95 -7.83 2.44 8.14
C VAL A 95 -6.90 1.92 7.04
N PRO A 96 -6.96 0.63 6.68
CA PRO A 96 -6.13 0.05 5.63
C PRO A 96 -6.29 0.75 4.27
N VAL A 97 -5.19 0.96 3.57
CA VAL A 97 -5.18 1.34 2.15
C VAL A 97 -5.08 0.07 1.33
N LEU A 98 -6.17 -0.30 0.68
CA LEU A 98 -6.26 -1.55 -0.07
C LEU A 98 -5.34 -1.50 -1.30
N GLY A 99 -4.54 -2.55 -1.47
CA GLY A 99 -3.55 -2.63 -2.53
C GLY A 99 -2.25 -1.85 -2.27
N SER A 100 -2.11 -1.16 -1.14
CA SER A 100 -0.85 -0.54 -0.73
C SER A 100 -0.05 -1.50 0.15
N LEU A 101 1.08 -1.93 -0.36
CA LEU A 101 1.99 -2.86 0.29
C LEU A 101 3.42 -2.44 -0.02
N LEU A 102 4.27 -2.35 0.99
CA LEU A 102 5.73 -2.29 0.83
C LEU A 102 6.35 -3.63 1.22
N GLU A 103 7.26 -4.11 0.39
CA GLU A 103 8.12 -5.25 0.65
C GLU A 103 9.55 -4.77 0.83
N LEU A 104 10.14 -5.08 1.98
CA LEU A 104 11.54 -4.81 2.32
C LEU A 104 12.31 -6.13 2.21
N THR A 105 13.28 -6.21 1.32
CA THR A 105 14.09 -7.41 1.08
C THR A 105 15.46 -7.27 1.73
N TYR A 106 15.78 -8.19 2.62
CA TYR A 106 17.05 -8.31 3.28
C TYR A 106 17.82 -9.52 2.75
N MET A 107 19.06 -9.32 2.31
CA MET A 107 20.00 -10.36 1.89
C MET A 107 21.28 -10.23 2.71
N ASP A 108 21.77 -11.34 3.24
CA ASP A 108 23.01 -11.37 4.06
C ASP A 108 23.04 -10.30 5.17
N GLU A 109 21.90 -10.12 5.84
CA GLU A 109 21.70 -9.11 6.89
C GLU A 109 21.77 -7.65 6.41
N HIS A 110 21.68 -7.39 5.10
CA HIS A 110 21.61 -6.04 4.52
C HIS A 110 20.29 -5.80 3.82
N LEU A 111 19.72 -4.62 3.98
CA LEU A 111 18.56 -4.19 3.19
C LEU A 111 19.03 -3.94 1.75
N THR A 112 18.49 -4.68 0.80
CA THR A 112 18.89 -4.61 -0.62
C THR A 112 17.85 -3.98 -1.50
N ALA A 113 16.56 -4.11 -1.15
CA ALA A 113 15.47 -3.51 -1.93
C ALA A 113 14.29 -3.12 -1.03
N VAL A 114 13.56 -2.11 -1.46
CA VAL A 114 12.22 -1.76 -0.94
C VAL A 114 11.32 -1.51 -2.13
N GLU A 115 10.29 -2.32 -2.29
CA GLU A 115 9.42 -2.28 -3.47
C GLU A 115 7.95 -2.31 -3.09
N GLY A 116 7.11 -1.70 -3.93
CA GLY A 116 5.67 -1.81 -3.77
C GLY A 116 4.90 -0.55 -4.05
N THR A 117 3.94 -0.26 -3.19
CA THR A 117 3.09 0.92 -3.29
C THR A 117 3.10 1.68 -1.97
N PHE A 118 3.48 2.93 -2.03
CA PHE A 118 3.50 3.85 -0.90
C PHE A 118 2.93 5.21 -1.30
N TYR A 119 1.84 5.60 -0.72
CA TYR A 119 1.28 6.94 -0.89
C TYR A 119 1.90 7.87 0.14
N THR A 120 2.91 8.63 -0.29
CA THR A 120 3.64 9.58 0.56
C THR A 120 2.78 10.79 0.90
N GLY A 121 3.05 11.45 2.03
CA GLY A 121 2.34 12.67 2.43
C GLY A 121 1.08 12.42 3.24
N GLY A 122 1.01 11.32 3.98
CA GLY A 122 -0.11 11.01 4.88
C GLY A 122 -0.47 12.11 5.88
N SER A 123 0.49 12.98 6.23
CA SER A 123 0.28 14.17 7.06
C SER A 123 -0.48 15.30 6.35
N SER A 124 -0.61 15.26 5.02
CA SER A 124 -1.26 16.29 4.18
C SER A 124 -2.63 15.87 3.67
N ILE A 125 -3.28 14.91 4.32
CA ILE A 125 -4.60 14.42 3.92
C ILE A 125 -5.66 15.45 4.26
N THR A 126 -6.44 15.84 3.24
CA THR A 126 -7.57 16.74 3.40
C THR A 126 -8.87 15.99 3.17
N ARG A 127 -9.82 16.15 4.08
CA ARG A 127 -11.18 15.64 3.89
C ARG A 127 -11.89 16.45 2.80
N VAL A 128 -12.28 15.78 1.72
CA VAL A 128 -12.93 16.42 0.56
C VAL A 128 -14.46 16.24 0.53
N SER A 129 -15.02 15.44 1.44
CA SER A 129 -16.46 15.21 1.56
C SER A 129 -16.85 15.00 3.01
N GLU A 130 -18.01 15.53 3.40
CA GLU A 130 -18.61 15.31 4.71
C GLU A 130 -19.56 14.12 4.76
N GLN A 131 -19.76 13.44 3.63
CA GLN A 131 -20.61 12.25 3.57
C GLN A 131 -19.99 11.13 4.39
N GLU A 132 -20.81 10.51 5.23
CA GLU A 132 -20.41 9.32 5.98
C GLU A 132 -20.49 8.09 5.09
N ALA A 133 -19.55 7.18 5.26
CA ALA A 133 -19.58 5.89 4.59
C ALA A 133 -20.72 5.02 5.15
N ILE A 134 -21.33 4.22 4.29
CA ILE A 134 -22.37 3.26 4.70
C ILE A 134 -21.84 2.27 5.73
N SER A 135 -22.75 1.73 6.54
CA SER A 135 -22.42 0.70 7.51
C SER A 135 -22.06 -0.64 6.84
N ALA A 136 -21.41 -1.53 7.59
CA ALA A 136 -21.14 -2.90 7.17
C ALA A 136 -22.43 -3.66 6.79
N ALA A 137 -23.50 -3.47 7.57
CA ALA A 137 -24.79 -4.09 7.30
C ALA A 137 -25.40 -3.60 5.99
N ASP A 138 -25.30 -2.28 5.73
CA ASP A 138 -25.79 -1.71 4.46
C ASP A 138 -24.98 -2.21 3.26
N ALA A 139 -23.66 -2.33 3.42
CA ALA A 139 -22.80 -2.87 2.38
C ALA A 139 -23.18 -4.31 2.01
N LEU A 140 -23.39 -5.17 3.02
CA LEU A 140 -23.84 -6.54 2.79
C LEU A 140 -25.25 -6.60 2.16
N ALA A 141 -26.17 -5.75 2.61
CA ALA A 141 -27.51 -5.67 2.03
C ALA A 141 -27.45 -5.26 0.55
N GLN A 142 -26.58 -4.30 0.19
CA GLN A 142 -26.37 -3.88 -1.21
C GLN A 142 -25.81 -5.03 -2.05
N LEU A 143 -24.82 -5.79 -1.54
CA LEU A 143 -24.27 -6.93 -2.26
C LEU A 143 -25.33 -8.00 -2.52
N LEU A 144 -26.11 -8.36 -1.50
CA LEU A 144 -27.18 -9.34 -1.61
C LEU A 144 -28.28 -8.90 -2.59
N ALA A 145 -28.67 -7.62 -2.55
CA ALA A 145 -29.68 -7.09 -3.47
C ALA A 145 -29.26 -7.11 -4.95
N ARG A 146 -27.94 -7.09 -5.22
CA ARG A 146 -27.37 -7.12 -6.57
C ARG A 146 -26.74 -8.45 -6.96
N ARG A 147 -26.92 -9.48 -6.15
CA ARG A 147 -26.31 -10.80 -6.30
C ARG A 147 -26.47 -11.34 -7.73
N ASP A 148 -27.69 -11.36 -8.25
CA ASP A 148 -27.99 -11.91 -9.57
C ASP A 148 -27.37 -11.08 -10.70
N ALA A 149 -27.39 -9.74 -10.58
CA ALA A 149 -26.79 -8.83 -11.56
C ALA A 149 -25.26 -8.94 -11.59
N LEU A 150 -24.63 -9.29 -10.47
CA LEU A 150 -23.18 -9.53 -10.36
C LEU A 150 -22.78 -10.93 -10.83
N GLY A 151 -23.74 -11.81 -11.13
CA GLY A 151 -23.48 -13.22 -11.45
C GLY A 151 -22.87 -13.99 -10.27
N TRP A 152 -23.07 -13.49 -9.04
CA TRP A 152 -22.53 -14.17 -7.86
C TRP A 152 -23.40 -15.37 -7.50
N VAL A 153 -22.88 -16.56 -7.77
CA VAL A 153 -23.51 -17.84 -7.44
C VAL A 153 -23.05 -18.44 -6.12
N GLY A 154 -22.11 -17.76 -5.45
CA GLY A 154 -21.60 -18.16 -4.13
C GLY A 154 -22.64 -18.03 -3.02
N SER A 155 -22.37 -18.65 -1.87
CA SER A 155 -23.28 -18.72 -0.73
C SER A 155 -22.69 -18.15 0.55
N THR A 156 -21.39 -17.90 0.60
CA THR A 156 -20.68 -17.56 1.83
C THR A 156 -19.85 -16.28 1.68
N VAL A 157 -20.06 -15.34 2.60
CA VAL A 157 -19.15 -14.22 2.82
C VAL A 157 -18.09 -14.69 3.82
N THR A 158 -16.83 -14.65 3.43
CA THR A 158 -15.70 -15.13 4.26
C THR A 158 -15.06 -14.00 5.06
N SER A 159 -15.06 -12.78 4.52
CA SER A 159 -14.58 -11.60 5.25
C SER A 159 -15.25 -10.31 4.78
N LEU A 160 -15.23 -9.31 5.64
CA LEU A 160 -15.69 -7.95 5.38
C LEU A 160 -14.69 -6.98 6.02
N THR A 161 -14.01 -6.21 5.19
CA THR A 161 -12.97 -5.28 5.63
C THR A 161 -13.25 -3.87 5.13
N GLN A 162 -13.27 -2.90 6.04
CA GLN A 162 -13.29 -1.49 5.67
C GLN A 162 -11.89 -1.06 5.23
N GLY A 163 -11.81 -0.27 4.16
CA GLY A 163 -10.54 0.25 3.67
C GLY A 163 -10.71 1.49 2.81
N TYR A 164 -9.57 2.05 2.43
CA TYR A 164 -9.50 3.06 1.39
C TYR A 164 -9.01 2.45 0.08
N LEU A 165 -9.72 2.74 -1.01
CA LEU A 165 -9.26 2.42 -2.35
C LEU A 165 -8.69 3.69 -3.00
N PRO A 166 -7.40 3.70 -3.37
CA PRO A 166 -6.81 4.85 -4.03
C PRO A 166 -7.36 4.98 -5.45
N SER A 167 -7.73 6.21 -5.83
CA SER A 167 -8.21 6.57 -7.14
C SER A 167 -7.40 7.76 -7.67
N ASP A 168 -6.75 7.58 -8.80
CA ASP A 168 -6.04 8.65 -9.49
C ASP A 168 -7.08 9.55 -10.18
N GLN A 169 -7.11 10.80 -9.76
CA GLN A 169 -7.92 11.83 -10.40
C GLN A 169 -6.98 12.67 -11.27
N ALA A 170 -7.13 12.58 -12.58
CA ALA A 170 -6.27 13.26 -13.54
C ALA A 170 -5.97 14.72 -13.14
N GLY A 171 -4.73 14.99 -12.75
CA GLY A 171 -4.22 16.33 -12.44
C GLY A 171 -4.37 16.83 -10.99
N THR A 172 -5.16 16.20 -10.12
CA THR A 172 -5.48 16.74 -8.79
C THR A 172 -4.90 15.94 -7.60
N GLY A 173 -4.16 14.85 -7.86
CA GLY A 173 -3.61 13.99 -6.82
C GLY A 173 -4.42 12.70 -6.61
N ILE A 174 -4.07 11.97 -5.57
CA ILE A 174 -4.72 10.70 -5.24
C ILE A 174 -5.86 10.95 -4.27
N ARG A 175 -7.04 10.47 -4.63
CA ARG A 175 -8.20 10.43 -3.74
C ARG A 175 -8.31 9.05 -3.12
N PHE A 176 -8.52 8.99 -1.82
CA PHE A 176 -8.80 7.77 -1.08
C PHE A 176 -10.32 7.66 -0.87
N VAL A 177 -10.91 6.66 -1.54
CA VAL A 177 -12.36 6.40 -1.48
C VAL A 177 -12.62 5.36 -0.41
N PRO A 178 -13.49 5.63 0.58
CA PRO A 178 -13.86 4.62 1.56
C PRO A 178 -14.66 3.50 0.87
N VAL A 179 -14.24 2.27 1.09
CA VAL A 179 -14.88 1.08 0.52
C VAL A 179 -15.01 -0.03 1.55
N TRP A 180 -15.94 -0.93 1.31
CA TRP A 180 -15.99 -2.24 1.93
C TRP A 180 -15.46 -3.28 0.94
N LEU A 181 -14.41 -4.00 1.32
CA LEU A 181 -13.97 -5.21 0.63
C LEU A 181 -14.73 -6.39 1.21
N VAL A 182 -15.51 -7.03 0.38
CA VAL A 182 -16.26 -8.25 0.73
C VAL A 182 -15.63 -9.42 0.01
N GLU A 183 -15.04 -10.34 0.75
CA GLU A 183 -14.54 -11.60 0.21
C GLU A 183 -15.60 -12.67 0.34
N THR A 184 -15.80 -13.43 -0.73
CA THR A 184 -16.78 -14.51 -0.79
C THR A 184 -16.14 -15.79 -1.33
N ASP A 185 -16.85 -16.89 -1.26
CA ASP A 185 -16.45 -18.18 -1.84
C ASP A 185 -16.34 -18.15 -3.38
N ALA A 186 -16.93 -17.16 -4.05
CA ALA A 186 -16.94 -17.02 -5.50
C ALA A 186 -16.14 -15.79 -6.01
N GLY A 187 -15.46 -15.05 -5.13
CA GLY A 187 -14.67 -13.88 -5.51
C GLY A 187 -14.79 -12.74 -4.50
N SER A 188 -14.17 -11.62 -4.81
CA SER A 188 -14.16 -10.45 -3.94
C SER A 188 -14.77 -9.24 -4.64
N PHE A 189 -15.42 -8.38 -3.86
CA PHE A 189 -16.12 -7.19 -4.34
C PHE A 189 -15.74 -5.97 -3.52
N PHE A 190 -15.56 -4.85 -4.19
CA PHE A 190 -15.49 -3.54 -3.56
C PHE A 190 -16.86 -2.88 -3.61
N ILE A 191 -17.30 -2.40 -2.47
CA ILE A 191 -18.53 -1.60 -2.36
C ILE A 191 -18.11 -0.19 -1.95
N ASN A 192 -18.35 0.78 -2.84
CA ASN A 192 -18.06 2.18 -2.56
C ASN A 192 -18.92 2.65 -1.37
N GLY A 193 -18.27 3.11 -0.32
CA GLY A 193 -18.92 3.52 0.92
C GLY A 193 -19.82 4.77 0.76
N ILE A 194 -19.64 5.53 -0.31
CA ILE A 194 -20.39 6.77 -0.58
C ILE A 194 -21.45 6.54 -1.67
N THR A 195 -21.04 6.03 -2.84
CA THR A 195 -21.95 5.88 -4.00
C THR A 195 -22.73 4.58 -3.98
N ARG A 196 -22.34 3.61 -3.15
CA ARG A 196 -22.88 2.24 -3.07
C ARG A 196 -22.69 1.43 -4.37
N GLU A 197 -21.80 1.88 -5.24
CA GLU A 197 -21.42 1.14 -6.43
C GLU A 197 -20.64 -0.10 -6.05
N ILE A 198 -20.91 -1.22 -6.75
CA ILE A 198 -20.23 -2.49 -6.51
C ILE A 198 -19.39 -2.81 -7.73
N THR A 199 -18.13 -3.11 -7.51
CA THR A 199 -17.19 -3.57 -8.53
C THR A 199 -16.53 -4.88 -8.08
N ALA A 200 -16.37 -5.82 -9.02
CA ALA A 200 -15.60 -7.02 -8.73
C ALA A 200 -14.11 -6.66 -8.58
N GLU A 201 -13.46 -7.28 -7.59
CA GLU A 201 -12.01 -7.16 -7.45
C GLU A 201 -11.34 -7.88 -8.62
N THR A 202 -10.56 -7.15 -9.40
CA THR A 202 -9.67 -7.75 -10.39
C THR A 202 -8.33 -8.08 -9.73
N ASP A 203 -7.63 -9.14 -10.16
CA ASP A 203 -6.38 -9.67 -9.59
C ASP A 203 -5.27 -8.63 -9.30
N ARG A 204 -5.36 -7.43 -9.87
CA ARG A 204 -4.40 -6.34 -9.66
C ARG A 204 -4.39 -5.77 -8.24
N ALA A 205 -5.51 -5.85 -7.50
CA ALA A 205 -5.61 -5.33 -6.14
C ALA A 205 -5.11 -6.33 -5.08
N ARG A 206 -4.87 -7.59 -5.44
CA ARG A 206 -4.43 -8.66 -4.55
C ARG A 206 -2.91 -8.78 -4.42
N ARG A 207 -2.19 -7.71 -4.25
CA ARG A 207 -0.80 -7.84 -3.79
C ARG A 207 -0.82 -8.27 -2.33
N ARG A 208 -0.66 -9.58 -2.09
CA ARG A 208 -0.38 -10.16 -0.76
C ARG A 208 1.08 -10.55 -0.74
N CYS A 209 1.77 -10.28 0.36
CA CYS A 209 3.08 -10.86 0.63
C CYS A 209 2.97 -12.39 0.49
N GLY A 210 3.90 -13.03 -0.18
CA GLY A 210 4.05 -14.48 -0.14
C GLY A 210 3.29 -15.31 -1.16
N ARG A 211 2.78 -14.77 -2.25
CA ARG A 211 2.46 -15.60 -3.42
C ARG A 211 3.51 -15.43 -4.52
N GLY A 212 4.74 -15.87 -4.22
CA GLY A 212 5.67 -16.33 -5.23
C GLY A 212 5.15 -17.66 -5.80
N ARG A 213 5.03 -17.72 -7.12
CA ARG A 213 4.88 -19.00 -7.85
C ARG A 213 6.19 -19.77 -7.78
#